data_e450085e103dd1d6169813dd4d45e211
#
_entry.id   e450085e103dd1d6169813dd4d45e211
#
_cell.length_a   1.000
_cell.length_b   1.000
_cell.length_c   1.000
_cell.angle_alpha   90.00
_cell.angle_beta   90.00
_cell.angle_gamma   90.00
#
_symmetry.space_group_name_H-M   'P 1'
#
loop_
_entity.id
_entity.type
_entity.pdbx_description
1 polymer ?
#
loop_
_entity_poly.entity_id
_entity_poly.type
_entity_poly.pdbx_seq_one_letter_code
_entity_poly.pdbx_strand_id
1 'polypeptide(L)'
;MAIKDISAHIDEKIKKSFENMYQLSEDNDILDTFMEVGTSTDYSKGYTSVEWVEAAEFFDETGALKKANLPEGYKVVSEVQEYGRYMETTKKEMLNTKDEGTLFDSYESKKIPALIASLNYLRRKTAFELLNKWILAVWTSGVKNAPDAKPIFGEHKFKSSTVTFNNKTNLKAGEKALDFLEEFAWNLKDSQWKPMACDFNLIIVKKGGEAARNFRKALYKDWMKATKIADVNIYNDWKYSVMETQYIENWSHWFAFDTSKDRPFILDDIQKPTLDPKDFDNINQKIVHSATGSMRVVCANLPFYVVGSTGEVE
;
A
#
# COMPACT_ATOMS: atom_id res chain seq x y z
N MET A 1 -25.08 -24.22 -32.27
CA MET A 1 -24.21 -24.56 -31.14
C MET A 1 -25.04 -24.50 -29.88
N ALA A 2 -25.15 -25.59 -29.13
CA ALA A 2 -25.85 -25.52 -27.84
C ALA A 2 -25.03 -24.67 -26.88
N ILE A 3 -25.66 -23.80 -26.12
CA ILE A 3 -25.01 -22.84 -25.20
C ILE A 3 -24.11 -23.54 -24.16
N LYS A 4 -24.28 -24.85 -23.97
CA LYS A 4 -23.47 -25.68 -23.09
C LYS A 4 -22.08 -26.08 -23.66
N ASP A 5 -21.86 -25.86 -24.96
CA ASP A 5 -20.71 -26.41 -25.69
C ASP A 5 -19.60 -25.38 -25.98
N ILE A 6 -19.36 -24.44 -25.07
CA ILE A 6 -17.98 -23.89 -25.03
C ILE A 6 -17.11 -25.07 -24.62
N SER A 7 -16.21 -25.48 -25.51
CA SER A 7 -15.38 -26.64 -25.26
C SER A 7 -14.56 -26.43 -23.98
N ALA A 8 -14.28 -27.51 -23.24
CA ALA A 8 -13.40 -27.45 -22.07
C ALA A 8 -12.02 -26.82 -22.42
N HIS A 9 -11.61 -26.96 -23.67
CA HIS A 9 -10.40 -26.36 -24.21
C HIS A 9 -10.43 -24.82 -24.24
N ILE A 10 -11.58 -24.19 -24.52
CA ILE A 10 -11.70 -22.71 -24.49
C ILE A 10 -11.72 -22.21 -23.07
N ASP A 11 -12.39 -22.89 -22.15
CA ASP A 11 -12.34 -22.54 -20.73
C ASP A 11 -10.93 -22.58 -20.18
N GLU A 12 -10.15 -23.59 -20.53
CA GLU A 12 -8.74 -23.69 -20.13
C GLU A 12 -7.90 -22.56 -20.72
N LYS A 13 -8.13 -22.19 -21.99
CA LYS A 13 -7.47 -21.03 -22.61
C LYS A 13 -7.83 -19.71 -21.92
N ILE A 14 -9.10 -19.51 -21.60
CA ILE A 14 -9.57 -18.31 -20.89
C ILE A 14 -8.91 -18.22 -19.52
N LYS A 15 -8.87 -19.32 -18.77
CA LYS A 15 -8.21 -19.41 -17.47
C LYS A 15 -6.72 -19.08 -17.57
N LYS A 16 -6.00 -19.71 -18.49
CA LYS A 16 -4.57 -19.46 -18.70
C LYS A 16 -4.27 -18.01 -19.13
N SER A 17 -5.11 -17.44 -19.99
CA SER A 17 -4.98 -16.05 -20.40
C SER A 17 -5.20 -15.10 -19.22
N PHE A 18 -6.19 -15.38 -18.35
CA PHE A 18 -6.42 -14.63 -17.13
C PHE A 18 -5.20 -14.70 -16.19
N GLU A 19 -4.69 -15.88 -15.90
CA GLU A 19 -3.54 -16.08 -15.02
C GLU A 19 -2.30 -15.31 -15.50
N ASN A 20 -1.97 -15.42 -16.81
CA ASN A 20 -0.85 -14.71 -17.41
C ASN A 20 -1.01 -13.19 -17.34
N MET A 21 -2.19 -12.66 -17.70
CA MET A 21 -2.44 -11.21 -17.67
C MET A 21 -2.48 -10.68 -16.25
N TYR A 22 -3.00 -11.45 -15.29
CA TYR A 22 -3.02 -11.06 -13.89
C TYR A 22 -1.61 -10.96 -13.33
N GLN A 23 -0.75 -11.96 -13.59
CA GLN A 23 0.66 -11.96 -13.17
C GLN A 23 1.41 -10.75 -13.73
N LEU A 24 1.28 -10.46 -15.03
CA LEU A 24 1.90 -9.26 -15.63
C LEU A 24 1.41 -7.95 -15.02
N SER A 25 0.19 -7.91 -14.47
CA SER A 25 -0.36 -6.73 -13.81
C SER A 25 0.16 -6.54 -12.39
N GLU A 26 0.60 -7.61 -11.72
CA GLU A 26 1.24 -7.56 -10.40
C GLU A 26 2.67 -7.06 -10.47
N ASP A 27 3.45 -7.46 -11.48
CA ASP A 27 4.87 -7.11 -11.65
C ASP A 27 5.15 -5.60 -11.69
N ASN A 28 4.12 -4.78 -11.90
CA ASN A 28 4.19 -3.32 -11.93
C ASN A 28 3.28 -2.66 -10.88
N ASP A 29 3.04 -3.29 -9.73
CA ASP A 29 2.17 -2.72 -8.73
C ASP A 29 2.86 -1.62 -7.93
N ILE A 30 2.19 -0.45 -7.87
CA ILE A 30 2.65 0.71 -7.08
C ILE A 30 2.67 0.44 -5.58
N LEU A 31 2.02 -0.63 -5.11
CA LEU A 31 1.93 -0.97 -3.69
C LEU A 31 3.29 -1.37 -3.12
N ASP A 32 4.14 -2.03 -3.92
CA ASP A 32 5.49 -2.44 -3.52
C ASP A 32 6.40 -1.25 -3.15
N THR A 33 6.03 -0.03 -3.51
CA THR A 33 6.83 1.15 -3.17
C THR A 33 6.71 1.54 -1.69
N PHE A 34 5.57 1.33 -1.04
CA PHE A 34 5.33 1.77 0.34
C PHE A 34 4.77 0.70 1.29
N MET A 35 4.45 -0.49 0.77
CA MET A 35 3.97 -1.64 1.54
C MET A 35 4.88 -2.84 1.33
N GLU A 36 4.93 -3.73 2.31
CA GLU A 36 5.45 -5.07 2.13
C GLU A 36 4.34 -5.93 1.53
N VAL A 37 4.55 -6.40 0.30
CA VAL A 37 3.60 -7.29 -0.38
C VAL A 37 4.11 -8.72 -0.25
N GLY A 38 3.30 -9.59 0.34
CA GLY A 38 3.65 -10.97 0.60
C GLY A 38 2.52 -11.94 0.27
N THR A 39 2.78 -13.20 0.48
CA THR A 39 1.80 -14.28 0.41
C THR A 39 1.75 -15.02 1.74
N SER A 40 0.58 -15.41 2.19
CA SER A 40 0.39 -16.15 3.43
C SER A 40 -0.70 -17.19 3.24
N THR A 41 -0.57 -18.35 3.87
CA THR A 41 -1.61 -19.38 3.89
C THR A 41 -2.52 -19.31 5.11
N ASP A 42 -2.19 -18.45 6.06
CA ASP A 42 -2.88 -18.39 7.34
C ASP A 42 -4.06 -17.40 7.27
N TYR A 43 -5.26 -17.86 7.53
CA TYR A 43 -6.46 -17.02 7.61
C TYR A 43 -6.42 -16.02 8.76
N SER A 44 -5.75 -16.36 9.87
CA SER A 44 -5.52 -15.43 10.99
C SER A 44 -4.04 -15.42 11.33
N LYS A 45 -3.40 -14.27 11.20
CA LYS A 45 -1.97 -14.09 11.47
C LYS A 45 -1.78 -12.98 12.48
N GLY A 46 -1.02 -13.29 13.53
CA GLY A 46 -0.58 -12.31 14.50
C GLY A 46 0.74 -11.69 14.06
N TYR A 47 0.80 -10.37 14.10
CA TYR A 47 2.02 -9.61 13.90
C TYR A 47 2.45 -9.02 15.23
N THR A 48 3.74 -9.03 15.49
CA THR A 48 4.31 -8.39 16.70
C THR A 48 5.18 -7.24 16.25
N SER A 49 4.90 -6.03 16.74
CA SER A 49 5.71 -4.87 16.41
C SER A 49 7.11 -5.02 16.98
N VAL A 50 8.10 -4.52 16.23
CA VAL A 50 9.50 -4.57 16.64
C VAL A 50 9.76 -3.51 17.72
N GLU A 51 10.41 -3.93 18.82
CA GLU A 51 11.00 -3.03 19.80
C GLU A 51 12.51 -3.32 19.92
N TRP A 52 13.29 -2.32 20.27
CA TRP A 52 14.74 -2.43 20.24
C TRP A 52 15.30 -2.95 21.56
N VAL A 53 16.38 -3.71 21.46
CA VAL A 53 17.18 -4.15 22.60
C VAL A 53 18.07 -3.02 23.13
N GLU A 54 18.46 -3.14 24.40
CA GLU A 54 19.45 -2.25 25.00
C GLU A 54 20.77 -2.22 24.19
N ALA A 55 21.49 -1.13 24.28
CA ALA A 55 22.79 -1.02 23.61
C ALA A 55 23.77 -2.06 24.16
N ALA A 56 24.61 -2.59 23.28
CA ALA A 56 25.76 -3.35 23.73
C ALA A 56 26.62 -2.50 24.65
N GLU A 57 27.10 -3.08 25.74
CA GLU A 57 28.04 -2.45 26.66
C GLU A 57 29.46 -2.99 26.42
N PHE A 58 30.46 -2.19 26.75
CA PHE A 58 31.84 -2.69 26.77
C PHE A 58 31.98 -3.74 27.87
N PHE A 59 32.77 -4.77 27.62
CA PHE A 59 33.12 -5.76 28.61
C PHE A 59 33.84 -5.10 29.79
N ASP A 60 33.48 -5.54 30.97
CA ASP A 60 34.30 -5.28 32.17
C ASP A 60 35.53 -6.21 32.16
N GLU A 61 36.39 -6.04 33.15
CA GLU A 61 37.60 -6.87 33.30
C GLU A 61 37.31 -8.37 33.45
N THR A 62 36.06 -8.73 33.77
CA THR A 62 35.63 -10.14 33.90
C THR A 62 35.22 -10.78 32.59
N GLY A 63 35.02 -9.98 31.53
CA GLY A 63 34.62 -10.44 30.19
C GLY A 63 33.17 -11.02 30.14
N ALA A 64 32.32 -10.73 31.12
CA ALA A 64 30.98 -11.26 31.21
C ALA A 64 30.03 -10.54 30.26
N LEU A 65 29.33 -11.30 29.40
CA LEU A 65 28.30 -10.78 28.53
C LEU A 65 26.99 -10.58 29.31
N LYS A 66 26.39 -9.40 29.23
CA LYS A 66 25.04 -9.19 29.73
C LYS A 66 24.02 -9.74 28.76
N LYS A 67 22.99 -10.41 29.30
CA LYS A 67 21.87 -10.91 28.50
C LYS A 67 21.04 -9.74 28.01
N ALA A 68 20.90 -9.60 26.69
CA ALA A 68 19.96 -8.66 26.10
C ALA A 68 18.52 -9.14 26.33
N ASN A 69 17.68 -8.29 26.90
CA ASN A 69 16.25 -8.53 26.96
C ASN A 69 15.59 -7.98 25.70
N LEU A 70 14.86 -8.83 24.98
CA LEU A 70 14.03 -8.44 23.85
C LEU A 70 12.63 -8.10 24.40
N PRO A 71 12.25 -6.82 24.48
CA PRO A 71 10.91 -6.49 24.95
C PRO A 71 9.86 -6.93 23.93
N GLU A 72 8.74 -7.44 24.41
CA GLU A 72 7.61 -7.77 23.56
C GLU A 72 6.88 -6.50 23.12
N GLY A 73 6.84 -6.25 21.82
CA GLY A 73 6.05 -5.20 21.22
C GLY A 73 4.53 -5.45 21.25
N TYR A 74 3.79 -4.58 20.62
CA TYR A 74 2.35 -4.74 20.45
C TYR A 74 2.03 -5.91 19.52
N LYS A 75 0.93 -6.61 19.82
CA LYS A 75 0.42 -7.70 18.95
C LYS A 75 -0.82 -7.22 18.20
N VAL A 76 -0.81 -7.40 16.89
CA VAL A 76 -1.94 -7.10 16.00
C VAL A 76 -2.39 -8.39 15.35
N VAL A 77 -3.69 -8.68 15.43
CA VAL A 77 -4.31 -9.78 14.70
C VAL A 77 -5.11 -9.19 13.55
N SER A 78 -4.89 -9.69 12.35
CA SER A 78 -5.60 -9.22 11.18
C SER A 78 -6.39 -10.36 10.54
N GLU A 79 -7.63 -10.02 10.15
CA GLU A 79 -8.55 -10.92 9.47
C GLU A 79 -8.41 -10.80 7.96
N VAL A 80 -8.72 -11.90 7.29
CA VAL A 80 -8.73 -11.99 5.83
C VAL A 80 -10.03 -11.38 5.28
N GLN A 81 -9.92 -10.67 4.18
CA GLN A 81 -11.04 -10.15 3.41
C GLN A 81 -11.09 -10.88 2.06
N GLU A 82 -12.22 -11.50 1.78
CA GLU A 82 -12.49 -12.11 0.50
C GLU A 82 -13.02 -11.06 -0.48
N TYR A 83 -12.61 -11.16 -1.72
CA TYR A 83 -13.09 -10.28 -2.78
C TYR A 83 -13.21 -11.04 -4.09
N GLY A 84 -14.07 -10.57 -4.96
CA GLY A 84 -14.25 -11.20 -6.25
C GLY A 84 -15.09 -10.36 -7.20
N ARG A 85 -15.05 -10.76 -8.45
CA ARG A 85 -15.86 -10.20 -9.53
C ARG A 85 -16.15 -11.29 -10.55
N TYR A 86 -17.23 -11.11 -11.30
CA TYR A 86 -17.56 -12.01 -12.38
C TYR A 86 -17.70 -11.28 -13.72
N MET A 87 -17.51 -12.01 -14.79
CA MET A 87 -17.83 -11.61 -16.15
C MET A 87 -18.88 -12.55 -16.72
N GLU A 88 -19.78 -12.03 -17.50
CA GLU A 88 -20.85 -12.80 -18.12
C GLU A 88 -20.81 -12.74 -19.64
N THR A 89 -21.28 -13.80 -20.27
CA THR A 89 -21.50 -13.85 -21.70
C THR A 89 -22.95 -14.28 -21.96
N THR A 90 -23.71 -13.38 -22.57
CA THR A 90 -25.11 -13.60 -22.83
C THR A 90 -25.32 -14.48 -24.06
N LYS A 91 -26.50 -15.11 -24.15
CA LYS A 91 -26.88 -15.86 -25.35
C LYS A 91 -26.79 -15.02 -26.63
N LYS A 92 -27.17 -13.74 -26.56
CA LYS A 92 -27.08 -12.81 -27.71
C LYS A 92 -25.67 -12.63 -28.20
N GLU A 93 -24.69 -12.47 -27.26
CA GLU A 93 -23.29 -12.37 -27.62
C GLU A 93 -22.77 -13.65 -28.27
N MET A 94 -23.15 -14.82 -27.72
CA MET A 94 -22.75 -16.11 -28.29
C MET A 94 -23.33 -16.35 -29.69
N LEU A 95 -24.58 -15.95 -29.92
CA LEU A 95 -25.24 -16.08 -31.24
C LEU A 95 -24.64 -15.12 -32.28
N ASN A 96 -24.11 -13.98 -31.83
CA ASN A 96 -23.46 -13.02 -32.71
C ASN A 96 -21.99 -13.39 -33.02
N THR A 97 -21.40 -14.32 -32.29
CA THR A 97 -20.04 -14.82 -32.52
C THR A 97 -20.10 -15.97 -33.55
N LYS A 98 -19.38 -15.82 -34.67
CA LYS A 98 -19.41 -16.77 -35.78
C LYS A 98 -18.73 -18.11 -35.44
N ASP A 99 -17.75 -18.08 -34.55
CA ASP A 99 -16.98 -19.26 -34.16
C ASP A 99 -16.39 -19.08 -32.74
N GLU A 100 -15.82 -20.14 -32.22
CA GLU A 100 -15.21 -20.19 -30.90
C GLU A 100 -13.98 -19.26 -30.77
N GLY A 101 -13.21 -19.06 -31.85
CA GLY A 101 -12.05 -18.17 -31.87
C GLY A 101 -12.47 -16.72 -31.64
N THR A 102 -13.48 -16.24 -32.37
CA THR A 102 -14.02 -14.89 -32.18
C THR A 102 -14.56 -14.65 -30.77
N LEU A 103 -15.14 -15.70 -30.15
CA LEU A 103 -15.58 -15.61 -28.76
C LEU A 103 -14.39 -15.48 -27.82
N PHE A 104 -13.35 -16.29 -27.98
CA PHE A 104 -12.12 -16.22 -27.20
C PHE A 104 -11.44 -14.86 -27.33
N ASP A 105 -11.31 -14.32 -28.54
CA ASP A 105 -10.75 -13.00 -28.81
C ASP A 105 -11.51 -11.88 -28.06
N SER A 106 -12.84 -12.00 -27.94
CA SER A 106 -13.65 -11.08 -27.13
C SER A 106 -13.36 -11.18 -25.64
N TYR A 107 -13.10 -12.39 -25.13
CA TYR A 107 -12.66 -12.55 -23.74
C TYR A 107 -11.28 -11.96 -23.51
N GLU A 108 -10.31 -12.32 -24.33
CA GLU A 108 -8.91 -11.89 -24.19
C GLU A 108 -8.75 -10.39 -24.35
N SER A 109 -9.42 -9.77 -25.33
CA SER A 109 -9.24 -8.34 -25.63
C SER A 109 -10.04 -7.40 -24.74
N LYS A 110 -11.15 -7.85 -24.13
CA LYS A 110 -12.09 -6.96 -23.41
C LYS A 110 -12.45 -7.44 -22.00
N LYS A 111 -12.94 -8.68 -21.88
CA LYS A 111 -13.55 -9.14 -20.62
C LYS A 111 -12.50 -9.43 -19.55
N ILE A 112 -11.45 -10.16 -19.90
CA ILE A 112 -10.36 -10.48 -18.97
C ILE A 112 -9.63 -9.22 -18.48
N PRO A 113 -9.19 -8.30 -19.36
CA PRO A 113 -8.58 -7.04 -18.91
C PRO A 113 -9.49 -6.20 -18.00
N ALA A 114 -10.78 -6.12 -18.30
CA ALA A 114 -11.75 -5.40 -17.47
C ALA A 114 -11.92 -6.04 -16.08
N LEU A 115 -11.96 -7.37 -16.02
CA LEU A 115 -12.04 -8.12 -14.77
C LEU A 115 -10.80 -7.88 -13.91
N ILE A 116 -9.60 -8.04 -14.48
CA ILE A 116 -8.32 -7.81 -13.81
C ILE A 116 -8.21 -6.36 -13.33
N ALA A 117 -8.57 -5.39 -14.16
CA ALA A 117 -8.57 -3.98 -13.76
C ALA A 117 -9.49 -3.71 -12.57
N SER A 118 -10.65 -4.37 -12.50
CA SER A 118 -11.58 -4.26 -11.38
C SER A 118 -11.03 -4.86 -10.09
N LEU A 119 -10.36 -6.02 -10.15
CA LEU A 119 -9.74 -6.67 -9.00
C LEU A 119 -8.55 -5.84 -8.47
N ASN A 120 -7.66 -5.39 -9.36
CA ASN A 120 -6.52 -4.55 -9.00
C ASN A 120 -6.97 -3.18 -8.45
N TYR A 121 -8.05 -2.60 -9.00
CA TYR A 121 -8.61 -1.38 -8.46
C TYR A 121 -9.03 -1.56 -7.00
N LEU A 122 -9.74 -2.63 -6.67
CA LEU A 122 -10.16 -2.91 -5.30
C LEU A 122 -8.96 -3.13 -4.38
N ARG A 123 -8.00 -3.93 -4.80
CA ARG A 123 -6.76 -4.21 -4.06
C ARG A 123 -6.01 -2.91 -3.72
N ARG A 124 -5.75 -2.08 -4.72
CA ARG A 124 -5.09 -0.77 -4.55
C ARG A 124 -5.94 0.17 -3.69
N LYS A 125 -7.23 0.26 -3.95
CA LYS A 125 -8.13 1.10 -3.16
C LYS A 125 -8.06 0.73 -1.67
N THR A 126 -8.15 -0.57 -1.33
CA THR A 126 -8.09 -1.04 0.06
C THR A 126 -6.75 -0.72 0.72
N ALA A 127 -5.64 -0.84 -0.01
CA ALA A 127 -4.32 -0.47 0.49
C ALA A 127 -4.21 1.05 0.75
N PHE A 128 -4.64 1.88 -0.20
CA PHE A 128 -4.62 3.35 -0.05
C PHE A 128 -5.66 3.88 0.95
N GLU A 129 -6.70 3.12 1.27
CA GLU A 129 -7.62 3.46 2.35
C GLU A 129 -6.92 3.57 3.71
N LEU A 130 -5.83 2.81 3.93
CA LEU A 130 -4.99 2.98 5.12
C LEU A 130 -4.46 4.42 5.23
N LEU A 131 -4.09 5.06 4.13
CA LEU A 131 -3.59 6.42 4.11
C LEU A 131 -4.74 7.43 4.21
N ASN A 132 -5.81 7.26 3.43
CA ASN A 132 -6.92 8.23 3.34
C ASN A 132 -7.75 8.34 4.63
N LYS A 133 -8.09 7.19 5.23
CA LYS A 133 -8.99 7.16 6.41
C LYS A 133 -8.30 7.58 7.69
N TRP A 134 -7.00 7.36 7.81
CA TRP A 134 -6.30 7.51 9.07
C TRP A 134 -5.76 8.90 9.37
N ILE A 135 -5.64 9.73 8.34
CA ILE A 135 -5.22 11.09 8.55
C ILE A 135 -6.33 11.94 9.21
N LEU A 136 -7.59 11.55 9.00
CA LEU A 136 -8.76 12.27 9.50
C LEU A 136 -9.19 11.86 10.91
N ALA A 137 -8.54 10.88 11.54
CA ALA A 137 -8.86 10.38 12.88
C ALA A 137 -10.32 9.91 13.06
N VAL A 138 -11.00 9.52 11.99
CA VAL A 138 -12.41 9.07 12.06
C VAL A 138 -12.46 7.61 12.44
N TRP A 139 -12.89 7.34 13.67
CA TRP A 139 -13.12 6.00 14.20
C TRP A 139 -14.39 5.41 13.61
N THR A 140 -14.26 4.55 12.61
CA THR A 140 -15.34 3.66 12.19
C THR A 140 -14.97 2.23 12.56
N SER A 141 -15.94 1.48 13.11
CA SER A 141 -15.77 0.06 13.44
C SER A 141 -15.26 -0.70 12.21
N GLY A 142 -14.22 -1.52 12.37
CA GLY A 142 -13.59 -2.29 11.30
C GLY A 142 -12.37 -1.64 10.66
N VAL A 143 -11.98 -0.47 11.09
CA VAL A 143 -10.75 0.19 10.64
C VAL A 143 -9.55 -0.36 11.41
N LYS A 144 -8.49 -0.71 10.69
CA LYS A 144 -7.27 -1.28 11.27
C LYS A 144 -6.40 -0.17 11.83
N ASN A 145 -6.17 -0.20 13.13
CA ASN A 145 -5.34 0.76 13.84
C ASN A 145 -3.85 0.42 13.71
N ALA A 146 -2.99 1.36 14.09
CA ALA A 146 -1.61 1.05 14.43
C ALA A 146 -1.57 0.03 15.58
N PRO A 147 -0.45 -0.68 15.78
CA PRO A 147 -0.33 -1.71 16.81
C PRO A 147 -0.69 -1.28 18.24
N ASP A 148 -0.52 -0.01 18.57
CA ASP A 148 -0.91 0.59 19.85
C ASP A 148 -2.39 0.96 19.95
N ALA A 149 -3.21 0.47 19.03
CA ALA A 149 -4.65 0.73 18.91
C ALA A 149 -5.03 2.20 18.66
N LYS A 150 -4.08 3.03 18.25
CA LYS A 150 -4.28 4.43 17.85
C LYS A 150 -4.39 4.56 16.32
N PRO A 151 -4.87 5.71 15.80
CA PRO A 151 -4.79 6.02 14.37
C PRO A 151 -3.36 5.91 13.86
N ILE A 152 -3.17 5.53 12.58
CA ILE A 152 -1.83 5.39 11.99
C ILE A 152 -1.04 6.70 12.01
N PHE A 153 -1.73 7.84 11.82
CA PHE A 153 -1.12 9.16 11.93
C PHE A 153 -1.58 9.85 13.20
N GLY A 154 -0.65 10.09 14.12
CA GLY A 154 -0.93 10.65 15.42
C GLY A 154 0.22 10.46 16.40
N GLU A 155 -0.08 10.61 17.68
CA GLU A 155 0.88 10.36 18.74
C GLU A 155 0.91 8.87 19.10
N HIS A 156 2.07 8.26 18.93
CA HIS A 156 2.34 6.87 19.24
C HIS A 156 3.31 6.71 20.39
N LYS A 157 3.24 5.56 21.06
CA LYS A 157 4.12 5.22 22.18
C LYS A 157 4.61 3.79 22.01
N PHE A 158 5.90 3.55 22.29
CA PHE A 158 6.41 2.19 22.40
C PHE A 158 5.82 1.50 23.64
N LYS A 159 5.55 0.20 23.55
CA LYS A 159 4.94 -0.57 24.64
C LYS A 159 5.85 -0.66 25.86
N SER A 160 7.15 -0.86 25.62
CA SER A 160 8.16 -1.06 26.68
C SER A 160 8.79 0.25 27.15
N SER A 161 8.42 1.41 26.61
CA SER A 161 9.12 2.67 26.86
C SER A 161 8.16 3.84 27.11
N THR A 162 8.70 4.94 27.61
CA THR A 162 8.00 6.23 27.72
C THR A 162 8.21 7.12 26.49
N VAL A 163 9.02 6.67 25.56
CA VAL A 163 9.28 7.42 24.30
C VAL A 163 7.99 7.48 23.49
N THR A 164 7.65 8.69 23.05
CA THR A 164 6.51 8.96 22.15
C THR A 164 7.03 9.67 20.90
N PHE A 165 6.31 9.52 19.81
CA PHE A 165 6.52 10.28 18.58
C PHE A 165 5.16 10.64 17.97
N ASN A 166 5.12 11.73 17.20
CA ASN A 166 3.92 12.16 16.50
C ASN A 166 4.23 12.29 15.00
N ASN A 167 3.75 11.34 14.22
CA ASN A 167 3.95 11.28 12.77
C ASN A 167 2.85 11.99 11.96
N LYS A 168 2.02 12.80 12.61
CA LYS A 168 1.00 13.62 11.96
C LYS A 168 1.36 15.09 11.99
N THR A 169 1.18 15.74 10.86
CA THR A 169 1.27 17.20 10.73
C THR A 169 0.06 17.74 9.95
N ASN A 170 -0.09 19.04 9.91
CA ASN A 170 -1.07 19.77 9.08
C ASN A 170 -0.41 20.76 8.13
N LEU A 171 0.91 20.71 8.01
CA LEU A 171 1.66 21.56 7.10
C LEU A 171 1.27 21.34 5.64
N LYS A 172 1.11 22.42 4.90
CA LYS A 172 0.98 22.36 3.43
C LYS A 172 2.25 21.79 2.82
N ALA A 173 2.06 21.09 1.71
CA ALA A 173 3.16 20.61 0.87
C ALA A 173 4.05 21.78 0.42
N GLY A 174 5.36 21.63 0.52
CA GLY A 174 6.33 22.66 0.15
C GLY A 174 7.61 22.58 0.96
N GLU A 175 8.41 23.64 0.97
CA GLU A 175 9.69 23.71 1.65
C GLU A 175 9.55 23.45 3.16
N LYS A 176 8.59 24.08 3.85
CA LYS A 176 8.34 23.85 5.28
C LYS A 176 7.98 22.39 5.62
N ALA A 177 7.32 21.69 4.71
CA ALA A 177 7.01 20.28 4.89
C ALA A 177 8.29 19.43 4.78
N LEU A 178 9.21 19.78 3.89
CA LEU A 178 10.52 19.12 3.78
C LEU A 178 11.39 19.40 5.00
N ASP A 179 11.44 20.65 5.48
CA ASP A 179 12.12 21.00 6.74
C ASP A 179 11.59 20.18 7.91
N PHE A 180 10.28 20.05 8.02
CA PHE A 180 9.65 19.23 9.05
C PHE A 180 10.05 17.75 8.96
N LEU A 181 10.13 17.19 7.76
CA LEU A 181 10.56 15.79 7.57
C LEU A 181 12.02 15.59 8.05
N GLU A 182 12.91 16.52 7.76
CA GLU A 182 14.29 16.48 8.25
C GLU A 182 14.33 16.60 9.78
N GLU A 183 13.61 17.56 10.36
CA GLU A 183 13.54 17.75 11.81
C GLU A 183 12.95 16.51 12.51
N PHE A 184 11.88 15.95 11.95
CA PHE A 184 11.26 14.74 12.47
C PHE A 184 12.24 13.56 12.44
N ALA A 185 12.94 13.37 11.31
CA ALA A 185 13.93 12.30 11.15
C ALA A 185 15.08 12.42 12.18
N TRP A 186 15.57 13.64 12.43
CA TRP A 186 16.61 13.91 13.42
C TRP A 186 16.16 13.65 14.86
N ASN A 187 14.91 13.96 15.17
CA ASN A 187 14.36 13.84 16.52
C ASN A 187 13.80 12.46 16.85
N LEU A 188 13.68 11.58 15.85
CA LEU A 188 13.13 10.26 16.03
C LEU A 188 14.05 9.38 16.88
N LYS A 189 13.49 8.78 17.93
CA LYS A 189 14.20 7.89 18.86
C LYS A 189 13.52 6.55 18.98
N ASP A 190 14.30 5.52 19.21
CA ASP A 190 13.81 4.17 19.51
C ASP A 190 13.27 4.05 20.94
N SER A 191 12.81 2.87 21.31
CA SER A 191 12.30 2.58 22.65
C SER A 191 13.33 2.75 23.77
N GLN A 192 14.62 2.83 23.41
CA GLN A 192 15.76 3.00 24.31
C GLN A 192 16.38 4.41 24.27
N TRP A 193 15.64 5.40 23.72
CA TRP A 193 16.08 6.78 23.54
C TRP A 193 17.26 6.99 22.59
N LYS A 194 17.63 5.98 21.80
CA LYS A 194 18.69 6.09 20.80
C LYS A 194 18.16 6.76 19.53
N PRO A 195 18.95 7.61 18.88
CA PRO A 195 18.57 8.16 17.59
C PRO A 195 18.30 7.05 16.58
N MET A 196 17.19 7.14 15.88
CA MET A 196 16.85 6.25 14.78
C MET A 196 17.35 6.87 13.47
N ALA A 197 18.05 6.08 12.67
CA ALA A 197 18.39 6.51 11.32
C ALA A 197 17.14 6.43 10.45
N CYS A 198 16.55 7.58 10.15
CA CYS A 198 15.40 7.73 9.26
C CYS A 198 15.77 8.68 8.12
N ASP A 199 15.40 8.31 6.90
CA ASP A 199 15.67 9.11 5.70
C ASP A 199 14.47 9.05 4.76
N PHE A 200 13.55 10.00 4.91
CA PHE A 200 12.38 10.08 4.05
C PHE A 200 12.81 10.34 2.60
N ASN A 201 12.38 9.46 1.72
CA ASN A 201 12.78 9.49 0.30
C ASN A 201 11.61 9.39 -0.68
N LEU A 202 10.42 8.98 -0.23
CA LEU A 202 9.22 8.86 -1.04
C LEU A 202 8.11 9.74 -0.49
N ILE A 203 7.51 10.56 -1.35
CA ILE A 203 6.34 11.38 -1.02
C ILE A 203 5.18 10.94 -1.92
N ILE A 204 4.07 10.53 -1.31
CA ILE A 204 2.86 10.11 -2.01
C ILE A 204 1.81 11.21 -1.94
N VAL A 205 1.26 11.60 -3.09
CA VAL A 205 0.27 12.68 -3.22
C VAL A 205 -0.79 12.34 -4.25
N LYS A 206 -1.91 13.08 -4.20
CA LYS A 206 -2.94 12.98 -5.24
C LYS A 206 -2.44 13.50 -6.58
N LYS A 207 -2.68 12.73 -7.64
CA LYS A 207 -2.31 13.09 -9.01
C LYS A 207 -2.93 14.44 -9.41
N GLY A 208 -2.07 15.38 -9.82
CA GLY A 208 -2.48 16.73 -10.22
C GLY A 208 -3.01 17.60 -9.06
N GLY A 209 -2.90 17.14 -7.80
CA GLY A 209 -3.35 17.85 -6.61
C GLY A 209 -2.53 19.10 -6.28
N GLU A 210 -3.00 19.86 -5.30
CA GLU A 210 -2.28 21.03 -4.78
C GLU A 210 -0.93 20.62 -4.18
N ALA A 211 -0.93 19.55 -3.37
CA ALA A 211 0.28 19.01 -2.76
C ALA A 211 1.32 18.60 -3.82
N ALA A 212 0.90 17.92 -4.90
CA ALA A 212 1.78 17.53 -5.99
C ALA A 212 2.45 18.75 -6.66
N ARG A 213 1.67 19.80 -6.94
CA ARG A 213 2.18 21.03 -7.54
C ARG A 213 3.16 21.75 -6.63
N ASN A 214 2.87 21.81 -5.33
CA ASN A 214 3.70 22.50 -4.36
C ASN A 214 5.03 21.77 -4.12
N PHE A 215 5.03 20.44 -3.97
CA PHE A 215 6.27 19.66 -3.89
C PHE A 215 7.09 19.76 -5.17
N ARG A 216 6.47 19.71 -6.35
CA ARG A 216 7.21 19.95 -7.61
C ARG A 216 7.86 21.33 -7.63
N LYS A 217 7.18 22.37 -7.16
CA LYS A 217 7.79 23.70 -7.07
C LYS A 217 8.94 23.75 -6.08
N ALA A 218 8.81 23.09 -4.92
CA ALA A 218 9.84 23.05 -3.89
C ALA A 218 11.08 22.25 -4.35
N LEU A 219 10.87 21.07 -4.96
CA LEU A 219 11.95 20.18 -5.38
C LEU A 219 12.61 20.56 -6.71
N TYR A 220 11.83 21.08 -7.67
CA TYR A 220 12.30 21.41 -9.01
C TYR A 220 12.36 22.93 -9.23
N LYS A 221 12.64 23.71 -8.20
CA LYS A 221 12.86 25.14 -8.32
C LYS A 221 14.03 25.36 -9.28
N ASP A 222 13.76 26.08 -10.35
CA ASP A 222 14.62 26.20 -11.52
C ASP A 222 15.98 26.80 -11.13
N TRP A 223 17.01 25.99 -11.03
CA TRP A 223 18.37 26.44 -10.72
C TRP A 223 18.91 27.44 -11.77
N MET A 224 18.34 27.43 -12.98
CA MET A 224 18.72 28.40 -14.04
C MET A 224 18.29 29.84 -13.73
N LYS A 225 17.39 30.06 -12.77
CA LYS A 225 16.97 31.40 -12.34
C LYS A 225 17.61 31.88 -11.05
N ALA A 226 18.41 31.03 -10.41
CA ALA A 226 19.13 31.38 -9.19
C ALA A 226 20.24 32.40 -9.53
N THR A 227 19.97 33.67 -9.31
CA THR A 227 20.94 34.75 -9.50
C THR A 227 21.83 34.98 -8.26
N LYS A 228 21.52 34.28 -7.16
CA LYS A 228 22.26 34.39 -5.88
C LYS A 228 22.42 32.99 -5.26
N ILE A 229 23.53 32.79 -4.57
CA ILE A 229 23.83 31.54 -3.84
C ILE A 229 22.73 31.20 -2.82
N ALA A 230 22.05 32.21 -2.28
CA ALA A 230 20.90 32.02 -1.34
C ALA A 230 19.67 31.40 -2.00
N ASP A 231 19.58 31.38 -3.33
CA ASP A 231 18.45 30.81 -4.07
C ASP A 231 18.70 29.35 -4.52
N VAL A 232 19.82 28.74 -4.08
CA VAL A 232 20.10 27.33 -4.38
C VAL A 232 19.14 26.46 -3.58
N ASN A 233 18.41 25.61 -4.30
CA ASN A 233 17.51 24.66 -3.67
C ASN A 233 18.31 23.53 -3.00
N ILE A 234 18.36 23.53 -1.69
CA ILE A 234 19.06 22.51 -0.90
C ILE A 234 18.45 21.12 -0.99
N TYR A 235 17.19 21.02 -1.45
CA TYR A 235 16.45 19.75 -1.60
C TYR A 235 16.55 19.17 -3.01
N ASN A 236 17.30 19.81 -3.92
CA ASN A 236 17.40 19.40 -5.33
C ASN A 236 18.27 18.15 -5.53
N ASP A 237 18.84 17.58 -4.50
CA ASP A 237 19.80 16.48 -4.60
C ASP A 237 19.13 15.09 -4.55
N TRP A 238 18.13 14.84 -5.47
CA TRP A 238 17.67 13.48 -5.77
C TRP A 238 17.13 12.68 -4.56
N LYS A 239 17.03 13.32 -3.38
CA LYS A 239 16.62 12.66 -2.15
C LYS A 239 15.14 12.23 -2.19
N TYR A 240 14.26 13.12 -2.67
CA TYR A 240 12.83 12.89 -2.62
C TYR A 240 12.26 12.49 -3.98
N SER A 241 11.55 11.36 -4.01
CA SER A 241 10.72 10.92 -5.13
C SER A 241 9.26 11.24 -4.85
N VAL A 242 8.59 11.96 -5.76
CA VAL A 242 7.17 12.27 -5.63
C VAL A 242 6.34 11.32 -6.48
N MET A 243 5.58 10.43 -5.83
CA MET A 243 4.65 9.52 -6.46
C MET A 243 3.25 10.13 -6.47
N GLU A 244 2.73 10.35 -7.67
CA GLU A 244 1.38 10.85 -7.86
C GLU A 244 0.41 9.70 -8.16
N THR A 245 -0.64 9.59 -7.35
CA THR A 245 -1.65 8.56 -7.52
C THR A 245 -3.08 9.11 -7.46
N GLN A 246 -3.99 8.47 -8.18
CA GLN A 246 -5.43 8.79 -8.13
C GLN A 246 -6.12 8.22 -6.88
N TYR A 247 -5.46 7.32 -6.14
CA TYR A 247 -6.05 6.66 -4.96
C TYR A 247 -6.00 7.52 -3.69
N ILE A 248 -5.25 8.62 -3.65
CA ILE A 248 -5.35 9.62 -2.60
C ILE A 248 -6.60 10.49 -2.86
N GLU A 249 -7.47 10.60 -1.86
CA GLU A 249 -8.77 11.27 -2.01
C GLU A 249 -8.67 12.79 -1.97
N ASN A 250 -7.89 13.34 -1.04
CA ASN A 250 -7.80 14.78 -0.83
C ASN A 250 -6.63 15.41 -1.61
N TRP A 251 -6.86 16.61 -2.15
CA TRP A 251 -5.89 17.36 -2.98
C TRP A 251 -4.71 17.94 -2.21
N SER A 252 -4.90 18.21 -0.91
CA SER A 252 -3.88 18.80 -0.02
C SER A 252 -3.10 17.75 0.77
N HIS A 253 -3.63 16.54 0.93
CA HIS A 253 -2.98 15.49 1.73
C HIS A 253 -1.68 15.02 1.07
N TRP A 254 -0.68 14.75 1.91
CA TRP A 254 0.56 14.15 1.50
C TRP A 254 1.09 13.18 2.56
N PHE A 255 1.84 12.21 2.10
CA PHE A 255 2.42 11.16 2.93
C PHE A 255 3.88 10.96 2.55
N ALA A 256 4.77 10.92 3.53
CA ALA A 256 6.18 10.67 3.32
C ALA A 256 6.60 9.33 3.94
N PHE A 257 7.49 8.62 3.26
CA PHE A 257 7.97 7.30 3.64
C PHE A 257 9.50 7.24 3.57
N ASP A 258 10.10 6.52 4.51
CA ASP A 258 11.44 5.98 4.35
C ASP A 258 11.33 4.57 3.77
N THR A 259 11.59 4.43 2.48
CA THR A 259 11.48 3.14 1.78
C THR A 259 12.70 2.23 1.97
N SER A 260 13.76 2.74 2.61
CA SER A 260 14.98 1.99 2.92
C SER A 260 14.84 1.12 4.18
N LYS A 261 13.79 1.35 4.96
CA LYS A 261 13.52 0.68 6.24
C LYS A 261 12.34 -0.28 6.12
N ASP A 262 12.13 -1.05 7.20
CA ASP A 262 10.98 -1.95 7.30
C ASP A 262 9.68 -1.16 7.15
N ARG A 263 8.85 -1.59 6.22
CA ARG A 263 7.58 -0.93 5.93
C ARG A 263 6.56 -1.31 7.00
N PRO A 264 5.86 -0.34 7.61
CA PRO A 264 4.88 -0.65 8.65
C PRO A 264 3.62 -1.31 8.09
N PHE A 265 3.36 -1.16 6.79
CA PHE A 265 2.17 -1.69 6.13
C PHE A 265 2.49 -2.99 5.41
N ILE A 266 1.65 -3.99 5.64
CA ILE A 266 1.75 -5.31 4.99
C ILE A 266 0.46 -5.57 4.24
N LEU A 267 0.58 -6.02 3.00
CA LEU A 267 -0.47 -6.62 2.22
C LEU A 267 -0.10 -8.08 1.96
N ASP A 268 -0.82 -9.00 2.57
CA ASP A 268 -0.67 -10.42 2.32
C ASP A 268 -1.78 -10.91 1.39
N ASP A 269 -1.42 -11.45 0.25
CA ASP A 269 -2.33 -12.21 -0.60
C ASP A 269 -2.42 -13.64 -0.05
N ILE A 270 -3.58 -13.99 0.52
CA ILE A 270 -3.85 -15.34 1.04
C ILE A 270 -4.17 -16.27 -0.13
N GLN A 271 -4.99 -15.78 -1.03
CA GLN A 271 -5.30 -16.44 -2.28
C GLN A 271 -5.31 -15.38 -3.38
N LYS A 272 -4.38 -15.53 -4.32
CA LYS A 272 -4.40 -14.70 -5.54
C LYS A 272 -5.68 -14.97 -6.32
N PRO A 273 -6.24 -13.95 -6.98
CA PRO A 273 -7.41 -14.16 -7.80
C PRO A 273 -7.23 -15.28 -8.81
N THR A 274 -8.09 -16.27 -8.72
CA THR A 274 -8.17 -17.37 -9.66
C THR A 274 -9.51 -17.34 -10.37
N LEU A 275 -9.52 -17.71 -11.64
CA LEU A 275 -10.76 -17.82 -12.40
C LEU A 275 -11.43 -19.17 -12.06
N ASP A 276 -12.60 -19.09 -11.50
CA ASP A 276 -13.42 -20.28 -11.20
C ASP A 276 -13.90 -20.96 -12.48
N PRO A 277 -14.24 -22.24 -12.43
CA PRO A 277 -14.87 -22.92 -13.54
C PRO A 277 -16.14 -22.17 -13.99
N LYS A 278 -16.41 -22.22 -15.28
CA LYS A 278 -17.65 -21.60 -15.81
C LYS A 278 -18.88 -22.16 -15.12
N ASP A 279 -19.79 -21.26 -14.77
CA ASP A 279 -21.13 -21.60 -14.34
C ASP A 279 -22.14 -21.22 -15.44
N PHE A 280 -23.21 -21.96 -15.51
CA PHE A 280 -24.29 -21.73 -16.49
C PHE A 280 -25.57 -21.34 -15.78
N ASP A 281 -25.92 -20.07 -15.88
CA ASP A 281 -27.21 -19.58 -15.43
C ASP A 281 -28.34 -20.02 -16.43
N ASN A 282 -29.03 -21.09 -16.08
CA ASN A 282 -30.10 -21.64 -16.90
C ASN A 282 -31.29 -20.68 -17.06
N ILE A 283 -31.55 -19.83 -16.07
CA ILE A 283 -32.68 -18.91 -16.07
C ILE A 283 -32.45 -17.78 -17.08
N ASN A 284 -31.27 -17.15 -16.99
CA ASN A 284 -30.93 -16.02 -17.85
C ASN A 284 -30.17 -16.42 -19.12
N GLN A 285 -29.88 -17.72 -19.29
CA GLN A 285 -29.11 -18.26 -20.42
C GLN A 285 -27.78 -17.55 -20.62
N LYS A 286 -26.99 -17.47 -19.55
CA LYS A 286 -25.69 -16.82 -19.52
C LYS A 286 -24.60 -17.80 -19.10
N ILE A 287 -23.37 -17.60 -19.60
CA ILE A 287 -22.17 -18.20 -19.04
C ILE A 287 -21.54 -17.18 -18.13
N VAL A 288 -21.20 -17.59 -16.92
CA VAL A 288 -20.58 -16.78 -15.89
C VAL A 288 -19.20 -17.35 -15.58
N HIS A 289 -18.17 -16.49 -15.60
CA HIS A 289 -16.87 -16.78 -15.09
C HIS A 289 -16.59 -15.81 -13.94
N SER A 290 -16.39 -16.33 -12.74
CA SER A 290 -16.04 -15.55 -11.56
C SER A 290 -14.54 -15.64 -11.29
N ALA A 291 -13.97 -14.57 -10.77
CA ALA A 291 -12.65 -14.58 -10.21
C ALA A 291 -12.72 -14.14 -8.76
N THR A 292 -12.20 -14.97 -7.87
CA THR A 292 -12.20 -14.75 -6.43
C THR A 292 -10.79 -14.80 -5.89
N GLY A 293 -10.52 -13.98 -4.90
CA GLY A 293 -9.26 -13.93 -4.18
C GLY A 293 -9.49 -13.52 -2.73
N SER A 294 -8.46 -13.62 -1.93
CA SER A 294 -8.51 -13.16 -0.55
C SER A 294 -7.20 -12.48 -0.17
N MET A 295 -7.31 -11.38 0.55
CA MET A 295 -6.18 -10.57 0.97
C MET A 295 -6.36 -10.07 2.39
N ARG A 296 -5.25 -9.62 2.96
CA ARG A 296 -5.19 -8.97 4.26
C ARG A 296 -4.33 -7.74 4.16
N VAL A 297 -4.80 -6.63 4.71
CA VAL A 297 -4.04 -5.38 4.79
C VAL A 297 -3.96 -4.98 6.26
N VAL A 298 -2.76 -4.72 6.74
CA VAL A 298 -2.51 -4.42 8.16
C VAL A 298 -1.36 -3.43 8.35
N CYS A 299 -1.44 -2.61 9.40
CA CYS A 299 -0.28 -1.91 9.95
C CYS A 299 0.34 -2.82 11.01
N ALA A 300 1.43 -3.50 10.66
CA ALA A 300 2.06 -4.51 11.51
C ALA A 300 3.03 -3.91 12.53
N ASN A 301 3.71 -2.82 12.16
CA ASN A 301 4.66 -2.12 13.01
C ASN A 301 4.17 -0.71 13.36
N LEU A 302 4.70 -0.11 14.43
CA LEU A 302 4.48 1.30 14.71
C LEU A 302 4.98 2.14 13.51
N PRO A 303 4.20 3.13 13.04
CA PRO A 303 4.48 3.83 11.79
C PRO A 303 5.48 4.99 11.97
N PHE A 304 6.65 4.73 12.56
CA PHE A 304 7.66 5.75 12.81
C PHE A 304 8.45 6.16 11.55
N TYR A 305 8.45 5.34 10.49
CA TYR A 305 9.04 5.68 9.18
C TYR A 305 8.04 6.23 8.18
N VAL A 306 6.91 6.71 8.67
CA VAL A 306 5.85 7.28 7.84
C VAL A 306 5.33 8.55 8.48
N VAL A 307 5.16 9.60 7.69
CA VAL A 307 4.56 10.87 8.12
C VAL A 307 3.36 11.17 7.23
N GLY A 308 2.28 11.67 7.81
CA GLY A 308 1.09 12.11 7.09
C GLY A 308 0.67 13.53 7.43
N SER A 309 0.18 14.26 6.43
CA SER A 309 -0.32 15.64 6.59
C SER A 309 -1.70 15.86 5.97
N THR A 310 -2.52 16.67 6.66
CA THR A 310 -3.79 17.18 6.12
C THR A 310 -3.56 18.34 5.13
N GLY A 311 -2.41 18.99 5.18
CA GLY A 311 -2.08 20.09 4.28
C GLY A 311 -2.93 21.36 4.48
N GLU A 312 -3.42 21.62 5.70
CA GLU A 312 -4.34 22.72 6.01
C GLU A 312 -3.65 24.02 6.43
N VAL A 313 -2.42 23.93 6.94
CA VAL A 313 -1.67 25.06 7.52
C VAL A 313 -0.43 25.38 6.69
N GLU A 314 -0.14 26.68 6.46
CA GLU A 314 1.05 27.17 5.75
C GLU A 314 2.31 27.18 6.62
#